data_df881207ee9988642efa01c859176cd1
#
_entry.id   df881207ee9988642efa01c859176cd1
#
_cell.length_a   1.000
_cell.length_b   1.000
_cell.length_c   1.000
_cell.angle_alpha   90.00
_cell.angle_beta   90.00
_cell.angle_gamma   90.00
#
_symmetry.space_group_name_H-M   'P 1'
#
loop_
_entity.id
_entity.type
_entity.pdbx_description
1 polymer ?
#
loop_
_entity_poly.entity_id
_entity_poly.type
_entity_poly.pdbx_seq_one_letter_code
_entity_poly.pdbx_strand_id
1 'polypeptide(L)'
;MVRTLIALGVIAGALAVAWLYRRLRPSSPTAPTYSVPTRLERWDFAQPNAEWLLAVFTSKTCSTCAAVVKAAEGLADDSLAVQEVEYRRHRDLHSRYTVDAVPLAVLADRSGAVCASLAGPATSAELSALIASVR
;
A
#
# COMPACT_ATOMS: atom_id res chain seq x y z
N MET A 1 22.85 -50.33 13.89
CA MET A 1 23.75 -49.42 13.20
C MET A 1 23.13 -48.85 11.92
N VAL A 2 22.64 -49.65 10.95
CA VAL A 2 22.06 -49.13 9.69
C VAL A 2 20.84 -48.23 9.92
N ARG A 3 19.95 -48.56 10.84
CA ARG A 3 18.74 -47.74 11.16
C ARG A 3 19.07 -46.36 11.71
N THR A 4 20.11 -46.24 12.51
CA THR A 4 20.59 -44.96 13.06
C THR A 4 21.23 -44.07 11.99
N LEU A 5 21.94 -44.66 11.04
CA LEU A 5 22.53 -43.92 9.92
C LEU A 5 21.45 -43.37 8.96
N ILE A 6 20.40 -44.17 8.70
CA ILE A 6 19.25 -43.74 7.90
C ILE A 6 18.51 -42.56 8.58
N ALA A 7 18.27 -42.66 9.89
CA ALA A 7 17.60 -41.64 10.66
C ALA A 7 18.39 -40.31 10.64
N LEU A 8 19.71 -40.37 10.82
CA LEU A 8 20.57 -39.19 10.74
C LEU A 8 20.59 -38.55 9.34
N GLY A 9 20.58 -39.37 8.27
CA GLY A 9 20.50 -38.89 6.89
C GLY A 9 19.19 -38.18 6.59
N VAL A 10 18.06 -38.68 7.08
CA VAL A 10 16.74 -38.07 6.90
C VAL A 10 16.66 -36.71 7.63
N ILE A 11 17.17 -36.66 8.88
CA ILE A 11 17.18 -35.42 9.66
C ILE A 11 18.07 -34.34 8.99
N ALA A 12 19.27 -34.74 8.55
CA ALA A 12 20.17 -33.82 7.83
C ALA A 12 19.55 -33.30 6.53
N GLY A 13 18.87 -34.16 5.76
CA GLY A 13 18.15 -33.80 4.56
C GLY A 13 16.99 -32.79 4.84
N ALA A 14 16.21 -33.07 5.87
CA ALA A 14 15.11 -32.17 6.26
C ALA A 14 15.61 -30.80 6.72
N LEU A 15 16.71 -30.74 7.46
CA LEU A 15 17.33 -29.48 7.88
C LEU A 15 17.91 -28.70 6.70
N ALA A 16 18.54 -29.38 5.74
CA ALA A 16 19.05 -28.75 4.52
C ALA A 16 17.91 -28.16 3.66
N VAL A 17 16.82 -28.89 3.49
CA VAL A 17 15.63 -28.41 2.77
C VAL A 17 14.98 -27.23 3.51
N ALA A 18 14.84 -27.30 4.81
CA ALA A 18 14.29 -26.20 5.62
C ALA A 18 15.18 -24.95 5.56
N TRP A 19 16.49 -25.12 5.58
CA TRP A 19 17.45 -24.01 5.46
C TRP A 19 17.41 -23.38 4.07
N LEU A 20 17.37 -24.20 3.01
CA LEU A 20 17.23 -23.72 1.63
C LEU A 20 15.91 -23.00 1.42
N TYR A 21 14.82 -23.53 1.96
CA TYR A 21 13.49 -22.91 1.91
C TYR A 21 13.47 -21.55 2.63
N ARG A 22 14.16 -21.43 3.78
CA ARG A 22 14.31 -20.14 4.48
C ARG A 22 15.18 -19.15 3.69
N ARG A 23 16.21 -19.62 2.99
CA ARG A 23 17.05 -18.76 2.13
C ARG A 23 16.33 -18.28 0.88
N LEU A 24 15.45 -19.11 0.31
CA LEU A 24 14.70 -18.79 -0.90
C LEU A 24 13.39 -18.05 -0.63
N ARG A 25 12.94 -17.99 0.64
CA ARG A 25 11.83 -17.10 1.00
C ARG A 25 12.27 -15.66 0.74
N PRO A 26 11.53 -14.92 -0.13
CA PRO A 26 11.73 -13.48 -0.18
C PRO A 26 11.54 -12.94 1.24
N SER A 27 12.49 -12.15 1.71
CA SER A 27 12.38 -11.44 2.99
C SER A 27 11.04 -10.73 3.00
N SER A 28 10.24 -10.94 4.03
CA SER A 28 9.04 -10.12 4.21
C SER A 28 9.47 -8.67 4.06
N PRO A 29 8.78 -7.87 3.25
CA PRO A 29 9.17 -6.49 3.07
C PRO A 29 9.29 -5.88 4.47
N THR A 30 10.45 -5.32 4.77
CA THR A 30 10.68 -4.50 5.97
C THR A 30 9.51 -3.54 6.05
N ALA A 31 8.85 -3.45 7.20
CA ALA A 31 7.75 -2.53 7.40
C ALA A 31 8.15 -1.17 6.81
N PRO A 32 7.34 -0.59 5.93
CA PRO A 32 7.74 0.59 5.19
C PRO A 32 8.10 1.70 6.17
N THR A 33 9.24 2.33 5.96
CA THR A 33 9.76 3.45 6.75
C THR A 33 9.07 4.77 6.38
N TYR A 34 7.85 4.73 5.82
CA TYR A 34 7.08 5.91 5.45
C TYR A 34 5.89 6.11 6.38
N SER A 35 5.55 7.36 6.60
CA SER A 35 4.42 7.75 7.43
C SER A 35 3.11 7.57 6.66
N VAL A 36 2.12 6.92 7.28
CA VAL A 36 0.75 6.82 6.76
C VAL A 36 -0.17 7.54 7.73
N PRO A 37 -0.98 8.51 7.28
CA PRO A 37 -1.96 9.14 8.14
C PRO A 37 -3.00 8.13 8.61
N THR A 38 -3.45 8.25 9.85
CA THR A 38 -4.52 7.41 10.40
C THR A 38 -5.91 7.99 10.13
N ARG A 39 -5.97 9.28 9.77
CA ARG A 39 -7.21 10.01 9.50
C ARG A 39 -6.98 11.08 8.44
N LEU A 40 -7.95 11.26 7.56
CA LEU A 40 -8.05 12.36 6.60
C LEU A 40 -9.29 13.19 6.90
N GLU A 41 -9.14 14.52 7.06
CA GLU A 41 -10.30 15.41 7.19
C GLU A 41 -11.00 15.53 5.84
N ARG A 42 -12.22 15.03 5.74
CA ARG A 42 -12.95 14.91 4.47
C ARG A 42 -13.16 16.26 3.77
N TRP A 43 -13.22 17.35 4.54
CA TRP A 43 -13.40 18.72 4.01
C TRP A 43 -12.14 19.29 3.35
N ASP A 44 -10.98 18.66 3.53
CA ASP A 44 -9.75 19.00 2.81
C ASP A 44 -9.76 18.48 1.37
N PHE A 45 -10.72 17.63 1.01
CA PHE A 45 -10.80 16.92 -0.27
C PHE A 45 -12.10 17.21 -1.00
N ALA A 46 -12.06 17.05 -2.33
CA ALA A 46 -13.26 17.10 -3.15
C ALA A 46 -14.26 16.00 -2.74
N GLN A 47 -15.55 16.26 -2.93
CA GLN A 47 -16.63 15.32 -2.63
C GLN A 47 -16.58 14.79 -1.18
N PRO A 48 -16.63 15.67 -0.16
CA PRO A 48 -16.47 15.28 1.24
C PRO A 48 -17.59 14.32 1.72
N ASN A 49 -18.72 14.27 1.01
CA ASN A 49 -19.86 13.42 1.32
C ASN A 49 -19.83 12.03 0.65
N ALA A 50 -18.86 11.76 -0.23
CA ALA A 50 -18.69 10.44 -0.82
C ALA A 50 -18.43 9.39 0.27
N GLU A 51 -18.90 8.16 0.06
CA GLU A 51 -18.74 7.08 1.04
C GLU A 51 -17.27 6.75 1.28
N TRP A 52 -16.51 6.72 0.19
CA TRP A 52 -15.07 6.43 0.21
C TRP A 52 -14.27 7.54 -0.45
N LEU A 53 -13.05 7.72 0.00
CA LEU A 53 -12.05 8.61 -0.59
C LEU A 53 -10.75 7.85 -0.82
N LEU A 54 -10.29 7.79 -2.06
CA LEU A 54 -8.94 7.38 -2.41
C LEU A 54 -8.10 8.63 -2.71
N ALA A 55 -7.31 9.07 -1.74
CA ALA A 55 -6.37 10.16 -1.90
C ALA A 55 -5.03 9.61 -2.38
N VAL A 56 -4.53 10.11 -3.51
CA VAL A 56 -3.25 9.71 -4.08
C VAL A 56 -2.27 10.88 -3.95
N PHE A 57 -1.36 10.79 -3.00
CA PHE A 57 -0.31 11.77 -2.79
C PHE A 57 0.81 11.57 -3.81
N THR A 58 1.18 12.66 -4.50
CA THR A 58 2.11 12.63 -5.63
C THR A 58 3.09 13.80 -5.61
N SER A 59 4.09 13.74 -6.48
CA SER A 59 4.99 14.85 -6.78
C SER A 59 5.34 14.85 -8.27
N LYS A 60 5.57 16.03 -8.83
CA LYS A 60 6.01 16.17 -10.24
C LYS A 60 7.36 15.51 -10.54
N THR A 61 8.20 15.34 -9.53
CA THR A 61 9.51 14.67 -9.66
C THR A 61 9.44 13.15 -9.56
N CYS A 62 8.26 12.61 -9.24
CA CYS A 62 8.01 11.18 -9.11
C CYS A 62 7.67 10.58 -10.47
N SER A 63 8.50 9.70 -10.99
CA SER A 63 8.35 9.09 -12.33
C SER A 63 7.18 8.11 -12.44
N THR A 64 6.74 7.51 -11.33
CA THR A 64 5.68 6.49 -11.29
C THR A 64 4.31 7.04 -10.86
N CYS A 65 4.26 8.27 -10.33
CA CYS A 65 3.04 8.85 -9.78
C CYS A 65 1.91 9.00 -10.82
N ALA A 66 2.23 9.43 -12.04
CA ALA A 66 1.22 9.61 -13.09
C ALA A 66 0.49 8.31 -13.43
N ALA A 67 1.19 7.17 -13.44
CA ALA A 67 0.60 5.87 -13.70
C ALA A 67 -0.35 5.45 -12.56
N VAL A 68 0.04 5.70 -11.31
CA VAL A 68 -0.80 5.41 -10.14
C VAL A 68 -2.06 6.28 -10.13
N VAL A 69 -1.94 7.58 -10.43
CA VAL A 69 -3.10 8.49 -10.55
C VAL A 69 -4.08 8.00 -11.61
N LYS A 70 -3.58 7.70 -12.81
CA LYS A 70 -4.42 7.19 -13.90
C LYS A 70 -5.12 5.88 -13.52
N ALA A 71 -4.42 4.97 -12.85
CA ALA A 71 -4.99 3.72 -12.37
C ALA A 71 -6.09 3.97 -11.31
N ALA A 72 -5.87 4.90 -10.38
CA ALA A 72 -6.83 5.27 -9.36
C ALA A 72 -8.08 5.95 -9.95
N GLU A 73 -7.90 6.91 -10.86
CA GLU A 73 -9.00 7.62 -11.53
C GLU A 73 -9.93 6.66 -12.28
N GLY A 74 -9.38 5.60 -12.86
CA GLY A 74 -10.18 4.57 -13.53
C GLY A 74 -11.07 3.74 -12.59
N LEU A 75 -10.89 3.86 -11.28
CA LEU A 75 -11.69 3.15 -10.25
C LEU A 75 -12.75 4.04 -9.59
N ALA A 76 -12.78 5.35 -9.92
CA ALA A 76 -13.77 6.28 -9.39
C ALA A 76 -15.19 5.84 -9.76
N ASP A 77 -16.09 5.89 -8.79
CA ASP A 77 -17.53 5.62 -8.96
C ASP A 77 -18.37 6.56 -8.07
N ASP A 78 -19.69 6.39 -8.07
CA ASP A 78 -20.61 7.24 -7.29
C ASP A 78 -20.36 7.18 -5.77
N SER A 79 -19.72 6.11 -5.29
CA SER A 79 -19.40 5.90 -3.88
C SER A 79 -17.93 6.18 -3.54
N LEU A 80 -17.05 6.16 -4.54
CA LEU A 80 -15.61 6.33 -4.39
C LEU A 80 -15.13 7.62 -5.06
N ALA A 81 -14.84 8.63 -4.27
CA ALA A 81 -14.12 9.81 -4.73
C ALA A 81 -12.62 9.48 -4.87
N VAL A 82 -12.02 9.90 -5.98
CA VAL A 82 -10.58 9.79 -6.20
C VAL A 82 -10.00 11.19 -6.37
N GLN A 83 -8.92 11.48 -5.65
CA GLN A 83 -8.26 12.79 -5.74
C GLN A 83 -6.75 12.66 -5.71
N GLU A 84 -6.09 13.25 -6.70
CA GLU A 84 -4.67 13.50 -6.66
C GLU A 84 -4.34 14.66 -5.71
N VAL A 85 -3.37 14.46 -4.84
CA VAL A 85 -2.82 15.47 -3.92
C VAL A 85 -1.36 15.72 -4.31
N GLU A 86 -1.15 16.56 -5.33
CA GLU A 86 0.19 16.86 -5.86
C GLU A 86 0.92 17.83 -4.92
N TYR A 87 2.17 17.52 -4.57
CA TYR A 87 2.95 18.20 -3.55
C TYR A 87 3.05 19.73 -3.72
N ARG A 88 3.26 20.23 -4.94
CA ARG A 88 3.41 21.69 -5.15
C ARG A 88 2.10 22.45 -5.02
N ARG A 89 0.97 21.80 -5.34
CA ARG A 89 -0.37 22.38 -5.24
C ARG A 89 -0.94 22.30 -3.83
N HIS A 90 -0.57 21.27 -3.08
CA HIS A 90 -1.15 20.89 -1.77
C HIS A 90 -0.07 20.62 -0.73
N ARG A 91 0.91 21.52 -0.61
CA ARG A 91 2.00 21.39 0.39
C ARG A 91 1.48 21.33 1.82
N ASP A 92 0.42 22.07 2.09
CA ASP A 92 -0.27 22.11 3.35
C ASP A 92 -0.84 20.75 3.74
N LEU A 93 -1.43 20.02 2.78
CA LEU A 93 -1.96 18.68 3.01
C LEU A 93 -0.84 17.65 3.20
N HIS A 94 0.23 17.72 2.39
CA HIS A 94 1.40 16.86 2.62
C HIS A 94 2.00 17.06 4.01
N SER A 95 2.11 18.31 4.46
CA SER A 95 2.61 18.62 5.81
C SER A 95 1.63 18.20 6.90
N ARG A 96 0.34 18.49 6.74
CA ARG A 96 -0.73 18.15 7.70
C ARG A 96 -0.80 16.65 7.95
N TYR A 97 -0.70 15.86 6.91
CA TYR A 97 -0.79 14.40 6.98
C TYR A 97 0.57 13.70 7.09
N THR A 98 1.65 14.47 7.22
CA THR A 98 3.02 13.98 7.39
C THR A 98 3.41 12.98 6.29
N VAL A 99 3.04 13.30 5.04
CA VAL A 99 3.37 12.45 3.89
C VAL A 99 4.82 12.70 3.48
N ASP A 100 5.67 11.72 3.67
CA ASP A 100 7.12 11.77 3.43
C ASP A 100 7.58 10.91 2.24
N ALA A 101 6.70 10.09 1.68
CA ALA A 101 6.98 9.26 0.52
C ALA A 101 5.83 9.30 -0.50
N VAL A 102 6.18 9.31 -1.78
CA VAL A 102 5.21 9.29 -2.90
C VAL A 102 5.67 8.29 -3.98
N PRO A 103 4.73 7.67 -4.71
CA PRO A 103 3.28 7.79 -4.57
C PRO A 103 2.78 7.09 -3.30
N LEU A 104 1.78 7.67 -2.66
CA LEU A 104 1.07 7.08 -1.52
C LEU A 104 -0.43 7.16 -1.78
N ALA A 105 -1.08 6.02 -1.94
CA ALA A 105 -2.53 5.90 -2.03
C ALA A 105 -3.11 5.59 -0.65
N VAL A 106 -4.07 6.39 -0.21
CA VAL A 106 -4.72 6.29 1.11
C VAL A 106 -6.22 6.19 0.92
N LEU A 107 -6.80 5.10 1.39
CA LEU A 107 -8.24 4.87 1.35
C LEU A 107 -8.86 5.19 2.70
N ALA A 108 -9.77 6.15 2.71
CA ALA A 108 -10.50 6.57 3.90
C ALA A 108 -12.01 6.39 3.73
N ASP A 109 -12.69 6.08 4.81
CA ASP A 109 -14.15 5.99 4.86
C ASP A 109 -14.81 7.39 4.95
N ARG A 110 -16.13 7.42 5.03
CA ARG A 110 -16.92 8.66 5.15
C ARG A 110 -16.54 9.49 6.38
N SER A 111 -16.12 8.86 7.47
CA SER A 111 -15.70 9.55 8.70
C SER A 111 -14.30 10.14 8.59
N GLY A 112 -13.55 9.78 7.53
CA GLY A 112 -12.15 10.13 7.33
C GLY A 112 -11.17 9.15 7.98
N ALA A 113 -11.65 8.08 8.60
CA ALA A 113 -10.75 7.04 9.12
C ALA A 113 -10.03 6.33 7.97
N VAL A 114 -8.73 6.23 8.05
CA VAL A 114 -7.91 5.52 7.04
C VAL A 114 -8.06 4.02 7.28
N CYS A 115 -8.62 3.33 6.29
CA CYS A 115 -8.89 1.90 6.35
C CYS A 115 -7.82 1.05 5.68
N ALA A 116 -7.16 1.60 4.66
CA ALA A 116 -6.08 0.94 3.94
C ALA A 116 -5.17 1.94 3.24
N SER A 117 -3.96 1.53 2.95
CA SER A 117 -2.99 2.35 2.20
C SER A 117 -2.04 1.50 1.37
N LEU A 118 -1.49 2.08 0.31
CA LEU A 118 -0.50 1.45 -0.54
C LEU A 118 0.53 2.49 -0.95
N ALA A 119 1.79 2.25 -0.64
CA ALA A 119 2.89 3.11 -1.04
C ALA A 119 3.69 2.52 -2.19
N GLY A 120 4.23 3.40 -3.02
CA GLY A 120 5.00 3.03 -4.20
C GLY A 120 4.14 2.81 -5.44
N PRO A 121 4.76 2.37 -6.54
CA PRO A 121 4.07 2.08 -7.79
C PRO A 121 2.95 1.07 -7.56
N ALA A 122 1.78 1.34 -8.12
CA ALA A 122 0.60 0.49 -7.98
C ALA A 122 -0.15 0.37 -9.31
N THR A 123 -0.63 -0.81 -9.60
CA THR A 123 -1.50 -1.12 -10.73
C THR A 123 -2.97 -0.94 -10.37
N SER A 124 -3.84 -0.86 -11.38
CA SER A 124 -5.30 -0.84 -11.17
C SER A 124 -5.79 -2.07 -10.39
N ALA A 125 -5.18 -3.25 -10.63
CA ALA A 125 -5.54 -4.48 -9.93
C ALA A 125 -5.18 -4.42 -8.44
N GLU A 126 -4.01 -3.88 -8.09
CA GLU A 126 -3.58 -3.72 -6.69
C GLU A 126 -4.44 -2.69 -5.95
N LEU A 127 -4.75 -1.55 -6.59
CA LEU A 127 -5.65 -0.55 -6.01
C LEU A 127 -7.09 -1.09 -5.87
N SER A 128 -7.58 -1.84 -6.85
CA SER A 128 -8.88 -2.51 -6.77
C SER A 128 -8.93 -3.53 -5.63
N ALA A 129 -7.88 -4.33 -5.45
CA ALA A 129 -7.76 -5.27 -4.33
C ALA A 129 -7.70 -4.55 -2.97
N LEU A 130 -6.99 -3.41 -2.88
CA LEU A 130 -6.96 -2.57 -1.69
C LEU A 130 -8.37 -2.09 -1.31
N ILE A 131 -9.12 -1.57 -2.28
CA ILE A 131 -10.50 -1.10 -2.08
C ILE A 131 -11.40 -2.26 -1.65
N ALA A 132 -11.31 -3.40 -2.33
CA ALA A 132 -12.13 -4.58 -2.04
C ALA A 132 -11.84 -5.20 -0.66
N SER A 133 -10.67 -4.94 -0.07
CA SER A 133 -10.31 -5.47 1.25
C SER A 133 -11.09 -4.83 2.40
N VAL A 134 -11.74 -3.68 2.18
CA VAL A 134 -12.42 -2.88 3.21
C VAL A 134 -13.87 -2.52 2.87
N ARG A 135 -14.34 -2.82 1.64
CA ARG A 135 -15.73 -2.56 1.18
C ARG A 135 -16.66 -3.73 1.38
#